data_1255225702ba1482d045fe36487cf22f
#
_entry.id   1255225702ba1482d045fe36487cf22f
#
_cell.length_a   1.000
_cell.length_b   1.000
_cell.length_c   1.000
_cell.angle_alpha   90.00
_cell.angle_beta   90.00
_cell.angle_gamma   90.00
#
_symmetry.space_group_name_H-M   'P 1'
#
loop_
_entity.id
_entity.type
_entity.pdbx_description
1 polymer ?
#
loop_
_entity_poly.entity_id
_entity_poly.type
_entity_poly.pdbx_seq_one_letter_code
_entity_poly.pdbx_strand_id
1 'polypeptide(L)'
;NGVSSNVYIAFNLINNCFFAIKVINPDDIEIGESELEILLKVRKLHNTNFSNIVSHFQYKYDDDTYLCMVFELMACSLYDIIKQSIYSDDSEYDYKLNFNDVKLIIEQISNAISSLHKIKIMHTDIKPENILIAGTSEKIEKIKQDFMNKYKKLNKKQKTRGAKQPLSRRSDCNDETKSNLEKVVKLLFEHHEPNDSYSSGEDEQDDELHLWESDTDSDNIKTVINDKLKYKIIITRPCNVQLTDFGNSINFKDMTVKEIQTRYYRAPEVIMKIPYTEQADLWSVGCLYYEILTGYILFHPSKSKGFNRNRQHIYLIQKLLGRIPNELLVNSKRKHVIYKTNGLIKGAPDAKYIPLDIYLNDKLSNITIDKKYFIDKICNLLKYNPEERQLT
;
A
#
# COMPACT_ATOMS: atom_id res chain seq x y z
N ASN A 1 -1.30 16.66 8.99
CA ASN A 1 -2.14 15.52 9.41
C ASN A 1 -1.19 14.44 9.88
N GLY A 2 -1.20 14.15 11.21
CA GLY A 2 -0.36 13.14 11.82
C GLY A 2 -0.69 11.74 11.27
N VAL A 3 0.29 10.84 11.36
CA VAL A 3 0.09 9.42 11.07
C VAL A 3 -0.87 8.86 12.10
N SER A 4 -2.02 8.33 11.67
CA SER A 4 -3.07 7.82 12.56
C SER A 4 -2.67 6.55 13.31
N SER A 5 -1.59 5.88 12.91
CA SER A 5 -1.13 4.63 13.52
C SER A 5 0.34 4.37 13.28
N ASN A 6 0.93 3.51 14.12
CA ASN A 6 2.27 3.00 13.97
C ASN A 6 2.27 1.48 13.92
N VAL A 7 3.17 0.87 13.14
CA VAL A 7 3.30 -0.59 13.05
C VAL A 7 4.64 -1.03 13.66
N TYR A 8 4.58 -1.99 14.57
CA TYR A 8 5.73 -2.52 15.30
C TYR A 8 5.85 -4.03 15.12
N ILE A 9 7.07 -4.55 15.28
CA ILE A 9 7.30 -5.98 15.42
C ILE A 9 7.12 -6.35 16.91
N ALA A 10 6.22 -7.26 17.21
CA ALA A 10 5.92 -7.73 18.53
C ALA A 10 6.29 -9.22 18.71
N PHE A 11 6.65 -9.61 19.91
CA PHE A 11 6.97 -10.99 20.26
C PHE A 11 5.96 -11.54 21.29
N ASN A 12 5.28 -12.63 20.93
CA ASN A 12 4.33 -13.27 21.82
C ASN A 12 5.09 -14.24 22.76
N LEU A 13 5.06 -13.93 24.06
CA LEU A 13 5.77 -14.70 25.11
C LEU A 13 5.18 -16.10 25.35
N ILE A 14 3.97 -16.38 24.89
CA ILE A 14 3.29 -17.66 25.11
C ILE A 14 3.70 -18.67 24.05
N ASN A 15 3.60 -18.30 22.78
CA ASN A 15 3.89 -19.18 21.65
C ASN A 15 5.27 -18.97 21.01
N ASN A 16 6.04 -18.00 21.50
CA ASN A 16 7.37 -17.62 20.99
C ASN A 16 7.39 -17.25 19.50
N CYS A 17 6.30 -16.64 19.01
CA CYS A 17 6.18 -16.18 17.63
C CYS A 17 6.26 -14.65 17.56
N PHE A 18 6.74 -14.15 16.42
CA PHE A 18 6.74 -12.74 16.09
C PHE A 18 5.50 -12.38 15.26
N PHE A 19 4.97 -11.19 15.51
CA PHE A 19 3.80 -10.61 14.84
C PHE A 19 4.06 -9.16 14.45
N ALA A 20 3.27 -8.63 13.53
CA ALA A 20 3.12 -7.20 13.34
C ALA A 20 1.97 -6.70 14.23
N ILE A 21 2.17 -5.56 14.89
CA ILE A 21 1.13 -4.92 15.70
C ILE A 21 0.93 -3.49 15.22
N LYS A 22 -0.27 -3.18 14.74
CA LYS A 22 -0.70 -1.83 14.39
C LYS A 22 -1.31 -1.18 15.63
N VAL A 23 -0.74 -0.07 16.04
CA VAL A 23 -1.16 0.70 17.22
C VAL A 23 -1.81 1.98 16.73
N ILE A 24 -3.09 2.13 16.97
CA ILE A 24 -3.87 3.32 16.61
C ILE A 24 -3.72 4.37 17.71
N ASN A 25 -3.47 5.61 17.31
CA ASN A 25 -3.36 6.74 18.23
C ASN A 25 -4.70 7.02 18.93
N PRO A 26 -4.70 7.54 20.17
CA PRO A 26 -5.92 7.83 20.91
C PRO A 26 -6.90 8.75 20.16
N ASP A 27 -6.40 9.75 19.47
CA ASP A 27 -7.21 10.71 18.70
C ASP A 27 -7.90 10.08 17.48
N ASP A 28 -7.44 8.93 17.01
CA ASP A 28 -7.92 8.25 15.80
C ASP A 28 -8.67 6.93 16.13
N ILE A 29 -9.04 6.69 17.38
CA ILE A 29 -9.68 5.43 17.84
C ILE A 29 -10.93 5.10 17.02
N GLU A 30 -11.80 6.07 16.73
CA GLU A 30 -13.02 5.84 15.94
C GLU A 30 -12.72 5.33 14.53
N ILE A 31 -11.65 5.85 13.91
CA ILE A 31 -11.17 5.38 12.60
C ILE A 31 -10.64 3.96 12.74
N GLY A 32 -9.88 3.68 13.79
CA GLY A 32 -9.35 2.34 14.09
C GLY A 32 -10.44 1.32 14.37
N GLU A 33 -11.50 1.68 15.07
CA GLU A 33 -12.66 0.79 15.33
C GLU A 33 -13.42 0.48 14.03
N SER A 34 -13.58 1.46 13.15
CA SER A 34 -14.16 1.27 11.81
C SER A 34 -13.32 0.32 10.97
N GLU A 35 -12.00 0.46 10.99
CA GLU A 35 -11.07 -0.46 10.32
C GLU A 35 -11.17 -1.88 10.91
N LEU A 36 -11.20 -2.00 12.23
CA LEU A 36 -11.35 -3.27 12.93
C LEU A 36 -12.65 -4.00 12.56
N GLU A 37 -13.77 -3.28 12.48
CA GLU A 37 -15.06 -3.84 12.06
C GLU A 37 -14.96 -4.46 10.65
N ILE A 38 -14.32 -3.76 9.71
CA ILE A 38 -14.10 -4.26 8.34
C ILE A 38 -13.19 -5.48 8.36
N LEU A 39 -12.06 -5.44 9.08
CA LEU A 39 -11.13 -6.56 9.20
C LEU A 39 -11.81 -7.82 9.76
N LEU A 40 -12.69 -7.68 10.75
CA LEU A 40 -13.46 -8.79 11.30
C LEU A 40 -14.47 -9.38 10.29
N LYS A 41 -15.04 -8.56 9.39
CA LYS A 41 -15.87 -9.03 8.27
C LYS A 41 -15.03 -9.78 7.23
N VAL A 42 -13.88 -9.20 6.86
CA VAL A 42 -12.94 -9.79 5.88
C VAL A 42 -12.39 -11.13 6.39
N ARG A 43 -12.06 -11.24 7.68
CA ARG A 43 -11.60 -12.49 8.30
C ARG A 43 -12.58 -13.66 8.09
N LYS A 44 -13.90 -13.39 8.08
CA LYS A 44 -14.93 -14.42 7.87
C LYS A 44 -14.95 -14.98 6.44
N LEU A 45 -14.29 -14.32 5.49
CA LEU A 45 -14.18 -14.82 4.11
C LEU A 45 -13.23 -16.00 3.98
N HIS A 46 -12.38 -16.27 4.99
CA HIS A 46 -11.33 -17.29 4.95
C HIS A 46 -10.46 -17.20 3.67
N ASN A 47 -10.30 -16.01 3.12
CA ASN A 47 -9.48 -15.74 1.95
C ASN A 47 -8.07 -15.32 2.40
N THR A 48 -7.06 -16.09 2.04
CA THR A 48 -5.66 -15.89 2.45
C THR A 48 -5.00 -14.68 1.79
N ASN A 49 -5.66 -14.05 0.81
CA ASN A 49 -5.14 -12.86 0.13
C ASN A 49 -5.51 -11.54 0.84
N PHE A 50 -5.94 -11.63 2.10
CA PHE A 50 -6.14 -10.48 2.99
C PHE A 50 -5.23 -10.57 4.20
N SER A 51 -4.77 -9.42 4.70
CA SER A 51 -4.13 -9.36 6.01
C SER A 51 -5.09 -9.83 7.08
N ASN A 52 -4.78 -11.00 7.63
CA ASN A 52 -5.63 -11.63 8.62
C ASN A 52 -5.32 -11.08 10.01
N ILE A 53 -6.33 -10.46 10.64
CA ILE A 53 -6.23 -10.03 12.03
C ILE A 53 -6.21 -11.26 12.95
N VAL A 54 -5.10 -11.48 13.64
CA VAL A 54 -4.90 -12.60 14.57
C VAL A 54 -5.62 -12.32 15.89
N SER A 55 -5.47 -11.09 16.40
CA SER A 55 -6.01 -10.63 17.68
C SER A 55 -6.12 -9.11 17.70
N HIS A 56 -6.90 -8.59 18.62
CA HIS A 56 -6.95 -7.14 18.91
C HIS A 56 -7.22 -6.94 20.41
N PHE A 57 -6.78 -5.79 20.94
CA PHE A 57 -7.00 -5.40 22.32
C PHE A 57 -6.81 -3.89 22.47
N GLN A 58 -7.35 -3.33 23.55
CA GLN A 58 -7.07 -1.97 23.97
C GLN A 58 -5.92 -1.96 25.00
N TYR A 59 -5.01 -1.03 24.86
CA TYR A 59 -3.89 -0.82 25.77
C TYR A 59 -3.97 0.58 26.37
N LYS A 60 -3.97 0.67 27.71
CA LYS A 60 -3.97 1.94 28.44
C LYS A 60 -2.55 2.30 28.86
N TYR A 61 -2.13 3.48 28.51
CA TYR A 61 -0.85 4.06 28.92
C TYR A 61 -1.09 5.51 29.34
N ASP A 62 -0.73 5.84 30.59
CA ASP A 62 -1.15 7.04 31.28
C ASP A 62 -2.69 7.22 31.19
N ASP A 63 -3.20 8.38 30.77
CA ASP A 63 -4.63 8.64 30.58
C ASP A 63 -5.14 8.23 29.20
N ASP A 64 -4.26 7.79 28.32
CA ASP A 64 -4.56 7.46 26.93
C ASP A 64 -4.94 5.99 26.72
N THR A 65 -5.85 5.75 25.78
CA THR A 65 -6.23 4.40 25.35
C THR A 65 -5.84 4.21 23.88
N TYR A 66 -5.09 3.15 23.58
CA TYR A 66 -4.63 2.78 22.26
C TYR A 66 -5.35 1.51 21.79
N LEU A 67 -5.82 1.49 20.54
CA LEU A 67 -6.31 0.26 19.92
C LEU A 67 -5.16 -0.45 19.22
N CYS A 68 -4.93 -1.70 19.62
CA CYS A 68 -3.86 -2.54 19.09
C CYS A 68 -4.46 -3.68 18.26
N MET A 69 -4.02 -3.80 17.01
CA MET A 69 -4.41 -4.87 16.08
C MET A 69 -3.19 -5.71 15.71
N VAL A 70 -3.29 -7.02 15.88
CA VAL A 70 -2.18 -7.97 15.68
C VAL A 70 -2.36 -8.72 14.38
N PHE A 71 -1.32 -8.76 13.56
CA PHE A 71 -1.28 -9.40 12.25
C PHE A 71 -0.10 -10.36 12.12
N GLU A 72 -0.16 -11.23 11.14
CA GLU A 72 1.00 -12.01 10.72
C GLU A 72 2.13 -11.10 10.23
N LEU A 73 3.37 -11.50 10.49
CA LEU A 73 4.53 -10.73 10.05
C LEU A 73 4.86 -11.07 8.59
N MET A 74 4.76 -10.09 7.71
CA MET A 74 5.06 -10.20 6.28
C MET A 74 6.49 -9.70 5.99
N ALA A 75 7.04 -10.06 4.83
CA ALA A 75 8.42 -9.69 4.46
C ALA A 75 8.57 -8.20 4.16
N CYS A 76 7.69 -7.68 3.31
CA CYS A 76 7.73 -6.33 2.77
C CYS A 76 6.43 -6.00 2.03
N SER A 77 6.32 -4.78 1.56
CA SER A 77 5.28 -4.40 0.59
C SER A 77 5.70 -4.75 -0.86
N LEU A 78 4.72 -4.79 -1.75
CA LEU A 78 4.98 -4.92 -3.19
C LEU A 78 5.73 -3.69 -3.72
N TYR A 79 5.50 -2.51 -3.13
CA TYR A 79 6.24 -1.29 -3.44
C TYR A 79 7.75 -1.46 -3.21
N ASP A 80 8.17 -2.10 -2.12
CA ASP A 80 9.57 -2.36 -1.83
C ASP A 80 10.22 -3.22 -2.91
N ILE A 81 9.50 -4.24 -3.42
CA ILE A 81 9.99 -5.10 -4.51
C ILE A 81 10.09 -4.33 -5.83
N ILE A 82 9.06 -3.59 -6.20
CA ILE A 82 9.05 -2.79 -7.43
C ILE A 82 10.21 -1.80 -7.41
N LYS A 83 10.38 -1.08 -6.31
CA LYS A 83 11.44 -0.09 -6.15
C LYS A 83 12.83 -0.71 -6.24
N GLN A 84 13.05 -1.86 -5.61
CA GLN A 84 14.34 -2.57 -5.70
C GLN A 84 14.63 -3.07 -7.11
N SER A 85 13.65 -3.62 -7.84
CA SER A 85 13.85 -4.14 -9.19
C SER A 85 14.28 -3.09 -10.21
N ILE A 86 13.92 -1.83 -9.99
CA ILE A 86 14.28 -0.70 -10.87
C ILE A 86 15.72 -0.22 -10.59
N TYR A 87 16.14 -0.24 -9.33
CA TYR A 87 17.39 0.40 -8.89
C TYR A 87 18.57 -0.55 -8.70
N SER A 88 18.38 -1.88 -8.80
CA SER A 88 19.48 -2.84 -8.67
C SER A 88 20.04 -3.23 -10.02
N ASP A 89 21.22 -2.70 -10.36
CA ASP A 89 22.07 -3.22 -11.45
C ASP A 89 22.73 -4.58 -11.10
N ASP A 90 22.63 -5.01 -9.84
CA ASP A 90 23.30 -6.21 -9.34
C ASP A 90 22.49 -7.48 -9.64
N SER A 91 23.06 -8.31 -10.49
CA SER A 91 22.61 -9.67 -10.80
C SER A 91 22.67 -10.64 -9.59
N GLU A 92 23.17 -10.18 -8.45
CA GLU A 92 23.46 -11.00 -7.27
C GLU A 92 22.26 -11.14 -6.30
N TYR A 93 21.16 -10.42 -6.54
CA TYR A 93 19.99 -10.43 -5.65
C TYR A 93 18.81 -11.20 -6.24
N ASP A 94 18.48 -12.33 -5.60
CA ASP A 94 17.49 -13.35 -6.01
C ASP A 94 16.01 -12.95 -5.76
N TYR A 95 15.69 -11.63 -5.67
CA TYR A 95 14.34 -11.16 -5.35
C TYR A 95 13.54 -10.59 -6.53
N LYS A 96 14.02 -10.75 -7.77
CA LYS A 96 13.22 -10.37 -8.94
C LYS A 96 11.99 -11.26 -9.03
N LEU A 97 10.82 -10.61 -9.10
CA LEU A 97 9.59 -11.31 -9.46
C LEU A 97 9.74 -11.86 -10.87
N ASN A 98 9.60 -13.15 -11.01
CA ASN A 98 9.50 -13.75 -12.34
C ASN A 98 8.06 -13.63 -12.87
N PHE A 99 7.83 -13.92 -14.15
CA PHE A 99 6.51 -13.79 -14.76
C PHE A 99 5.44 -14.66 -14.10
N ASN A 100 5.79 -15.84 -13.60
CA ASN A 100 4.84 -16.69 -12.88
C ASN A 100 4.44 -16.06 -11.55
N ASP A 101 5.36 -15.43 -10.82
CA ASP A 101 5.05 -14.69 -9.60
C ASP A 101 4.15 -13.50 -9.91
N VAL A 102 4.44 -12.73 -10.97
CA VAL A 102 3.61 -11.58 -11.38
C VAL A 102 2.19 -12.02 -11.72
N LYS A 103 2.05 -13.09 -12.50
CA LYS A 103 0.74 -13.65 -12.85
C LYS A 103 -0.02 -14.09 -11.60
N LEU A 104 0.64 -14.81 -10.72
CA LEU A 104 0.06 -15.27 -9.45
C LEU A 104 -0.38 -14.10 -8.56
N ILE A 105 0.44 -13.04 -8.46
CA ILE A 105 0.11 -11.82 -7.70
C ILE A 105 -1.14 -11.16 -8.30
N ILE A 106 -1.21 -10.99 -9.63
CA ILE A 106 -2.37 -10.41 -10.32
C ILE A 106 -3.64 -11.22 -10.04
N GLU A 107 -3.56 -12.55 -10.10
CA GLU A 107 -4.70 -13.44 -9.81
C GLU A 107 -5.14 -13.35 -8.34
N GLN A 108 -4.21 -13.29 -7.40
CA GLN A 108 -4.50 -13.15 -5.97
C GLN A 108 -5.15 -11.79 -5.65
N ILE A 109 -4.65 -10.69 -6.23
CA ILE A 109 -5.25 -9.36 -6.08
C ILE A 109 -6.66 -9.35 -6.67
N SER A 110 -6.86 -9.89 -7.88
CA SER A 110 -8.18 -10.01 -8.51
C SER A 110 -9.16 -10.76 -7.60
N ASN A 111 -8.73 -11.88 -7.01
CA ASN A 111 -9.54 -12.70 -6.10
C ASN A 111 -9.87 -11.94 -4.81
N ALA A 112 -8.90 -11.24 -4.21
CA ALA A 112 -9.13 -10.42 -3.03
C ALA A 112 -10.20 -9.35 -3.29
N ILE A 113 -10.03 -8.54 -4.34
CA ILE A 113 -10.98 -7.46 -4.68
C ILE A 113 -12.37 -8.02 -4.99
N SER A 114 -12.47 -9.09 -5.79
CA SER A 114 -13.75 -9.75 -6.06
C SER A 114 -14.45 -10.23 -4.78
N SER A 115 -13.67 -10.80 -3.85
CA SER A 115 -14.21 -11.28 -2.57
C SER A 115 -14.67 -10.13 -1.66
N LEU A 116 -13.94 -9.02 -1.66
CA LEU A 116 -14.27 -7.82 -0.88
C LEU A 116 -15.57 -7.17 -1.40
N HIS A 117 -15.70 -7.03 -2.71
CA HIS A 117 -16.88 -6.45 -3.35
C HIS A 117 -18.14 -7.33 -3.16
N LYS A 118 -18.01 -8.68 -3.09
CA LYS A 118 -19.12 -9.58 -2.76
C LYS A 118 -19.72 -9.29 -1.39
N ILE A 119 -18.92 -8.89 -0.41
CA ILE A 119 -19.41 -8.49 0.92
C ILE A 119 -19.74 -7.01 1.03
N LYS A 120 -19.84 -6.32 -0.12
CA LYS A 120 -20.25 -4.91 -0.23
C LYS A 120 -19.29 -3.93 0.48
N ILE A 121 -18.01 -4.20 0.43
CA ILE A 121 -16.93 -3.33 0.90
C ILE A 121 -16.08 -2.89 -0.28
N MET A 122 -15.74 -1.61 -0.32
CA MET A 122 -14.80 -0.99 -1.24
C MET A 122 -13.51 -0.66 -0.49
N HIS A 123 -12.35 -0.98 -1.07
CA HIS A 123 -11.06 -0.73 -0.41
C HIS A 123 -10.67 0.74 -0.40
N THR A 124 -10.85 1.42 -1.53
CA THR A 124 -10.58 2.86 -1.77
C THR A 124 -9.12 3.30 -1.83
N ASP A 125 -8.15 2.47 -1.45
CA ASP A 125 -6.72 2.84 -1.50
C ASP A 125 -5.83 1.68 -1.97
N ILE A 126 -6.16 1.12 -3.14
CA ILE A 126 -5.37 0.04 -3.76
C ILE A 126 -4.13 0.65 -4.40
N LYS A 127 -2.95 0.20 -3.91
CA LYS A 127 -1.62 0.62 -4.36
C LYS A 127 -0.55 -0.41 -3.92
N PRO A 128 0.67 -0.37 -4.48
CA PRO A 128 1.71 -1.34 -4.13
C PRO A 128 2.08 -1.39 -2.65
N GLU A 129 1.99 -0.25 -1.94
CA GLU A 129 2.27 -0.16 -0.50
C GLU A 129 1.30 -0.99 0.34
N ASN A 130 0.05 -1.13 -0.14
CA ASN A 130 -1.02 -1.86 0.53
C ASN A 130 -1.15 -3.32 0.07
N ILE A 131 -0.16 -3.84 -0.65
CA ILE A 131 -0.02 -5.25 -0.99
C ILE A 131 1.22 -5.79 -0.29
N LEU A 132 1.03 -6.66 0.70
CA LEU A 132 2.12 -7.27 1.45
C LEU A 132 2.51 -8.62 0.86
N ILE A 133 3.80 -8.96 0.92
CA ILE A 133 4.38 -10.19 0.37
C ILE A 133 4.83 -11.10 1.51
N ALA A 134 4.44 -12.37 1.43
CA ALA A 134 4.84 -13.38 2.40
C ALA A 134 6.33 -13.72 2.28
N GLY A 135 6.99 -13.88 3.42
CA GLY A 135 8.42 -14.20 3.51
C GLY A 135 9.09 -13.51 4.69
N THR A 136 10.35 -13.16 4.52
CA THR A 136 11.13 -12.44 5.53
C THR A 136 12.15 -11.51 4.85
N SER A 137 12.85 -10.70 5.63
CA SER A 137 13.96 -9.87 5.15
C SER A 137 15.11 -9.90 6.16
N GLU A 138 16.33 -9.63 5.70
CA GLU A 138 17.50 -9.53 6.59
C GLU A 138 17.27 -8.53 7.72
N LYS A 139 16.58 -7.43 7.44
CA LYS A 139 16.21 -6.43 8.45
C LYS A 139 15.33 -7.05 9.53
N ILE A 140 14.27 -7.77 9.15
CA ILE A 140 13.36 -8.44 10.07
C ILE A 140 14.11 -9.52 10.88
N GLU A 141 14.91 -10.35 10.22
CA GLU A 141 15.67 -11.41 10.90
C GLU A 141 16.70 -10.83 11.88
N LYS A 142 17.37 -9.74 11.52
CA LYS A 142 18.26 -9.04 12.45
C LYS A 142 17.53 -8.51 13.67
N ILE A 143 16.38 -7.86 13.49
CA ILE A 143 15.55 -7.37 14.61
C ILE A 143 15.12 -8.54 15.50
N LYS A 144 14.67 -9.65 14.94
CA LYS A 144 14.30 -10.86 15.69
C LYS A 144 15.49 -11.41 16.49
N GLN A 145 16.67 -11.51 15.87
CA GLN A 145 17.89 -12.01 16.54
C GLN A 145 18.31 -11.10 17.68
N ASP A 146 18.37 -9.79 17.46
CA ASP A 146 18.74 -8.81 18.49
C ASP A 146 17.76 -8.84 19.65
N PHE A 147 16.47 -8.90 19.38
CA PHE A 147 15.45 -9.08 20.41
C PHE A 147 15.68 -10.37 21.20
N MET A 148 15.81 -11.52 20.52
CA MET A 148 15.99 -12.83 21.18
C MET A 148 17.25 -12.86 22.04
N ASN A 149 18.34 -12.24 21.61
CA ASN A 149 19.57 -12.14 22.39
C ASN A 149 19.37 -11.31 23.67
N LYS A 150 18.67 -10.17 23.58
CA LYS A 150 18.32 -9.34 24.74
C LYS A 150 17.37 -10.08 25.69
N TYR A 151 16.33 -10.71 25.15
CA TYR A 151 15.36 -11.51 25.92
C TYR A 151 16.00 -12.67 26.68
N LYS A 152 16.90 -13.44 26.05
CA LYS A 152 17.64 -14.52 26.70
C LYS A 152 18.53 -14.02 27.84
N LYS A 153 19.19 -12.86 27.66
CA LYS A 153 20.02 -12.23 28.72
C LYS A 153 19.19 -11.79 29.93
N LEU A 154 18.00 -11.21 29.69
CA LEU A 154 17.09 -10.80 30.77
C LEU A 154 16.57 -12.01 31.55
N ASN A 155 16.13 -13.07 30.86
CA ASN A 155 15.67 -14.32 31.52
C ASN A 155 16.76 -15.02 32.34
N LYS A 156 18.03 -14.99 31.88
CA LYS A 156 19.14 -15.53 32.67
C LYS A 156 19.37 -14.71 33.95
N LYS A 157 19.35 -13.37 33.88
CA LYS A 157 19.50 -12.50 35.06
C LYS A 157 18.39 -12.70 36.12
N GLN A 158 17.15 -12.98 35.68
CA GLN A 158 16.04 -13.25 36.59
C GLN A 158 16.16 -14.63 37.28
N LYS A 159 16.63 -15.68 36.57
CA LYS A 159 16.88 -16.99 37.18
C LYS A 159 17.96 -16.93 38.26
N THR A 160 19.01 -16.10 38.06
CA THR A 160 20.09 -15.91 39.06
C THR A 160 19.65 -15.11 40.29
N ARG A 161 18.57 -14.31 40.19
CA ARG A 161 17.98 -13.52 41.27
C ARG A 161 16.86 -14.24 42.04
N GLY A 162 16.69 -15.56 41.88
CA GLY A 162 15.74 -16.37 42.66
C GLY A 162 14.27 -16.29 42.26
N ALA A 163 13.94 -15.75 41.07
CA ALA A 163 12.59 -15.74 40.57
C ALA A 163 12.13 -17.13 40.15
N LYS A 164 11.13 -17.69 40.85
CA LYS A 164 10.65 -19.07 40.71
C LYS A 164 9.86 -19.36 39.41
N GLN A 165 9.52 -18.39 38.55
CA GLN A 165 8.75 -18.62 37.32
C GLN A 165 9.27 -17.77 36.15
N PRO A 166 9.25 -18.27 34.87
CA PRO A 166 9.52 -17.51 33.67
C PRO A 166 8.49 -16.41 33.46
N LEU A 167 8.87 -15.30 32.84
CA LEU A 167 7.99 -14.16 32.48
C LEU A 167 6.68 -14.57 31.80
N SER A 168 6.71 -15.67 31.00
CA SER A 168 5.56 -16.19 30.25
C SER A 168 4.43 -16.79 31.09
N ARG A 169 4.61 -16.98 32.42
CA ARG A 169 3.63 -17.64 33.30
C ARG A 169 3.13 -16.80 34.48
N ARG A 170 3.42 -15.49 34.49
CA ARG A 170 2.92 -14.59 35.54
C ARG A 170 1.62 -13.96 35.10
N SER A 171 0.53 -14.26 35.79
CA SER A 171 -0.79 -13.66 35.58
C SER A 171 -0.90 -12.22 36.12
N ASP A 172 0.02 -11.81 37.02
CA ASP A 172 0.05 -10.47 37.62
C ASP A 172 1.39 -9.82 37.32
N CYS A 173 1.36 -8.75 36.53
CA CYS A 173 2.50 -7.88 36.30
C CYS A 173 2.79 -7.07 37.57
N ASN A 174 3.77 -7.47 38.38
CA ASN A 174 4.36 -6.59 39.38
C ASN A 174 5.06 -5.42 38.71
N ASP A 175 5.11 -4.25 39.37
CA ASP A 175 5.70 -3.00 38.85
C ASP A 175 7.12 -3.19 38.27
N GLU A 176 7.92 -4.08 38.82
CA GLU A 176 9.28 -4.38 38.33
C GLU A 176 9.27 -5.17 37.00
N THR A 177 8.27 -6.00 36.75
CA THR A 177 8.10 -6.74 35.48
C THR A 177 7.57 -5.80 34.39
N LYS A 178 6.69 -4.89 34.77
CA LYS A 178 6.17 -3.81 33.93
C LYS A 178 7.31 -2.88 33.49
N SER A 179 8.17 -2.42 34.42
CA SER A 179 9.35 -1.61 34.17
C SER A 179 10.38 -2.33 33.26
N ASN A 180 10.54 -3.65 33.34
CA ASN A 180 11.46 -4.38 32.49
C ASN A 180 10.88 -4.65 31.09
N LEU A 181 9.56 -4.85 30.95
CA LEU A 181 8.85 -4.88 29.67
C LEU A 181 8.88 -3.50 29.01
N GLU A 182 8.66 -2.43 29.75
CA GLU A 182 8.79 -1.05 29.29
C GLU A 182 10.19 -0.73 28.78
N LYS A 183 11.25 -1.22 29.44
CA LYS A 183 12.64 -1.08 28.95
C LYS A 183 12.90 -1.87 27.67
N VAL A 184 12.32 -3.06 27.50
CA VAL A 184 12.43 -3.85 26.27
C VAL A 184 11.64 -3.19 25.14
N VAL A 185 10.44 -2.71 25.44
CA VAL A 185 9.60 -1.93 24.51
C VAL A 185 10.35 -0.63 24.15
N LYS A 186 10.83 0.14 25.11
CA LYS A 186 11.57 1.38 24.89
C LYS A 186 12.84 1.18 24.04
N LEU A 187 13.58 0.08 24.23
CA LEU A 187 14.74 -0.27 23.39
C LEU A 187 14.36 -0.66 21.96
N LEU A 188 13.15 -1.13 21.72
CA LEU A 188 12.60 -1.38 20.37
C LEU A 188 12.22 -0.05 19.70
N PHE A 189 11.76 0.94 20.46
CA PHE A 189 11.37 2.26 19.95
C PHE A 189 12.59 3.17 19.67
N GLU A 190 13.65 3.10 20.48
CA GLU A 190 14.85 3.97 20.35
C GLU A 190 15.68 3.67 19.08
N HIS A 191 15.44 2.55 18.38
CA HIS A 191 16.13 2.19 17.14
C HIS A 191 15.32 2.42 15.86
N HIS A 192 14.12 2.98 15.96
CA HIS A 192 13.36 3.45 14.83
C HIS A 192 13.35 4.99 14.85
N GLU A 193 14.24 5.61 14.07
CA GLU A 193 13.91 6.92 13.53
C GLU A 193 12.61 6.76 12.73
N PRO A 194 11.65 7.67 12.91
CA PRO A 194 10.44 7.62 12.10
C PRO A 194 10.88 7.70 10.64
N ASN A 195 10.66 6.62 9.89
CA ASN A 195 10.71 6.72 8.44
C ASN A 195 9.70 7.79 8.08
N ASP A 196 10.16 8.81 7.35
CA ASP A 196 9.33 9.86 6.80
C ASP A 196 8.12 9.22 6.14
N SER A 197 7.02 9.20 6.90
CA SER A 197 5.74 8.71 6.44
C SER A 197 5.25 9.71 5.42
N TYR A 198 5.05 9.27 4.19
CA TYR A 198 4.33 10.02 3.19
C TYR A 198 2.94 10.36 3.74
N SER A 199 2.81 11.59 4.26
CA SER A 199 1.54 12.11 4.69
C SER A 199 0.66 12.31 3.46
N SER A 200 -0.56 11.81 3.51
CA SER A 200 -1.65 12.17 2.61
C SER A 200 -2.14 13.61 2.86
N GLY A 201 -1.25 14.51 3.28
CA GLY A 201 -1.51 15.93 3.42
C GLY A 201 -1.61 16.57 2.05
N GLU A 202 -2.72 17.18 1.78
CA GLU A 202 -2.84 18.18 0.72
C GLU A 202 -1.83 19.29 1.03
N ASP A 203 -0.93 19.54 0.08
CA ASP A 203 0.08 20.61 0.09
C ASP A 203 1.32 20.40 1.00
N GLU A 204 2.47 20.26 0.35
CA GLU A 204 3.83 20.69 0.71
C GLU A 204 4.99 19.70 0.74
N GLN A 205 4.91 18.43 0.33
CA GLN A 205 6.14 17.60 0.23
C GLN A 205 6.12 16.58 -0.91
N ASP A 206 5.96 17.04 -2.15
CA ASP A 206 6.09 16.19 -3.35
C ASP A 206 7.37 16.47 -4.16
N ASP A 207 8.39 17.08 -3.58
CA ASP A 207 9.59 17.47 -4.34
C ASP A 207 10.59 16.32 -4.62
N GLU A 208 10.43 15.15 -3.99
CA GLU A 208 11.33 13.99 -4.23
C GLU A 208 10.92 13.07 -5.40
N LEU A 209 9.75 13.26 -6.02
CA LEU A 209 9.28 12.45 -7.16
C LEU A 209 9.47 13.09 -8.54
N HIS A 210 10.15 14.23 -8.61
CA HIS A 210 10.46 14.94 -9.87
C HIS A 210 11.56 14.31 -10.73
N LEU A 211 12.10 13.17 -10.34
CA LEU A 211 13.29 12.57 -10.92
C LEU A 211 13.06 11.71 -12.17
N TRP A 212 11.83 11.65 -12.69
CA TRP A 212 11.50 10.72 -13.76
C TRP A 212 11.44 11.29 -15.19
N GLU A 213 11.64 12.59 -15.40
CA GLU A 213 11.52 13.20 -16.74
C GLU A 213 12.57 14.29 -17.05
N SER A 214 13.77 14.28 -16.49
CA SER A 214 14.84 15.13 -17.01
C SER A 214 16.08 14.31 -17.34
N ASP A 215 16.40 14.25 -18.62
CA ASP A 215 17.68 13.79 -19.18
C ASP A 215 18.82 14.74 -18.80
N THR A 216 19.12 14.93 -17.51
CA THR A 216 20.38 15.54 -17.07
C THR A 216 20.68 15.18 -15.63
N ASP A 217 21.90 14.63 -15.42
CA ASP A 217 22.55 14.31 -14.15
C ASP A 217 22.15 13.01 -13.44
N SER A 218 22.44 11.87 -14.09
CA SER A 218 22.30 10.53 -13.53
C SER A 218 23.27 10.22 -12.37
N ASP A 219 24.33 11.00 -12.17
CA ASP A 219 25.40 10.64 -11.22
C ASP A 219 25.16 11.16 -9.78
N ASN A 220 24.42 12.24 -9.60
CA ASN A 220 24.09 12.75 -8.25
C ASN A 220 22.89 12.05 -7.60
N ILE A 221 22.02 11.43 -8.40
CA ILE A 221 20.82 10.71 -7.92
C ILE A 221 21.19 9.33 -7.36
N LYS A 222 22.20 8.67 -7.95
CA LYS A 222 22.68 7.35 -7.50
C LYS A 222 23.19 7.37 -6.05
N THR A 223 23.71 8.48 -5.57
CA THR A 223 24.32 8.58 -4.23
C THR A 223 23.29 8.70 -3.10
N VAL A 224 22.17 9.36 -3.31
CA VAL A 224 21.12 9.56 -2.28
C VAL A 224 20.18 8.35 -2.13
N ILE A 225 19.98 7.60 -3.20
CA ILE A 225 19.06 6.44 -3.23
C ILE A 225 19.73 5.16 -2.70
N ASN A 226 21.06 5.03 -2.82
CA ASN A 226 21.80 3.83 -2.41
C ASN A 226 21.84 3.55 -0.91
N ASP A 227 21.53 4.50 -0.03
CA ASP A 227 21.60 4.28 1.41
C ASP A 227 20.34 3.70 2.06
N LYS A 228 19.17 3.73 1.39
CA LYS A 228 17.88 3.32 1.99
C LYS A 228 17.43 1.86 1.68
N LEU A 229 18.10 1.09 0.81
CA LEU A 229 17.62 -0.22 0.34
C LEU A 229 18.68 -1.35 0.42
N LYS A 230 19.36 -1.48 1.55
CA LYS A 230 20.46 -2.47 1.76
C LYS A 230 20.03 -3.81 2.38
N TYR A 231 18.75 -4.22 2.30
CA TYR A 231 18.34 -5.46 2.96
C TYR A 231 17.82 -6.49 1.96
N LYS A 232 18.42 -7.68 1.97
CA LYS A 232 17.94 -8.82 1.20
C LYS A 232 16.54 -9.21 1.65
N ILE A 233 15.60 -9.33 0.69
CA ILE A 233 14.25 -9.81 0.89
C ILE A 233 14.21 -11.27 0.43
N ILE A 234 13.61 -12.14 1.23
CA ILE A 234 13.45 -13.57 0.95
C ILE A 234 11.95 -13.84 0.80
N ILE A 235 11.49 -13.99 -0.43
CA ILE A 235 10.09 -14.26 -0.76
C ILE A 235 9.81 -15.75 -0.57
N THR A 236 8.74 -16.08 0.15
CA THR A 236 8.24 -17.45 0.23
C THR A 236 7.65 -17.86 -1.12
N ARG A 237 8.03 -19.01 -1.63
CA ARG A 237 7.49 -19.53 -2.90
C ARG A 237 6.55 -20.71 -2.65
N PRO A 238 5.39 -20.79 -3.33
CA PRO A 238 4.86 -19.79 -4.29
C PRO A 238 4.63 -18.42 -3.64
N CYS A 239 4.75 -17.34 -4.42
CA CYS A 239 4.60 -15.98 -3.93
C CYS A 239 3.16 -15.74 -3.48
N ASN A 240 2.96 -15.51 -2.17
CA ASN A 240 1.66 -15.18 -1.61
C ASN A 240 1.61 -13.71 -1.23
N VAL A 241 0.51 -13.05 -1.60
CA VAL A 241 0.28 -11.65 -1.27
C VAL A 241 -1.00 -11.45 -0.46
N GLN A 242 -1.00 -10.40 0.34
CA GLN A 242 -2.14 -9.99 1.16
C GLN A 242 -2.45 -8.52 0.94
N LEU A 243 -3.71 -8.22 0.63
CA LEU A 243 -4.25 -6.86 0.63
C LEU A 243 -4.43 -6.41 2.08
N THR A 244 -3.93 -5.21 2.42
CA THR A 244 -3.91 -4.66 3.78
C THR A 244 -4.39 -3.22 3.80
N ASP A 245 -4.46 -2.62 4.99
CA ASP A 245 -4.83 -1.23 5.25
C ASP A 245 -6.26 -0.88 4.84
N PHE A 246 -7.20 -1.32 5.68
CA PHE A 246 -8.63 -1.09 5.51
C PHE A 246 -9.12 0.21 6.18
N GLY A 247 -8.21 1.08 6.64
CA GLY A 247 -8.54 2.32 7.35
C GLY A 247 -9.37 3.32 6.52
N ASN A 248 -9.22 3.28 5.19
CA ASN A 248 -10.01 4.10 4.27
C ASN A 248 -11.20 3.35 3.64
N SER A 249 -11.38 2.06 3.96
CA SER A 249 -12.41 1.24 3.32
C SER A 249 -13.81 1.64 3.75
N ILE A 250 -14.77 1.53 2.83
CA ILE A 250 -16.16 1.93 3.04
C ILE A 250 -17.14 0.82 2.64
N ASN A 251 -18.26 0.73 3.36
CA ASN A 251 -19.37 -0.10 2.90
C ASN A 251 -20.07 0.60 1.73
N PHE A 252 -20.63 -0.16 0.77
CA PHE A 252 -21.35 0.41 -0.37
C PHE A 252 -22.50 1.34 0.02
N LYS A 253 -23.17 1.07 1.14
CA LYS A 253 -24.26 1.92 1.68
C LYS A 253 -23.78 3.30 2.17
N ASP A 254 -22.50 3.42 2.51
CA ASP A 254 -21.89 4.61 3.10
C ASP A 254 -21.10 5.43 2.06
N MET A 255 -21.20 5.06 0.77
CA MET A 255 -20.53 5.77 -0.31
C MET A 255 -21.04 7.21 -0.41
N THR A 256 -20.12 8.14 -0.32
CA THR A 256 -20.38 9.59 -0.45
C THR A 256 -19.43 10.13 -1.52
N VAL A 257 -19.73 11.32 -2.07
CA VAL A 257 -18.87 11.98 -3.07
C VAL A 257 -17.62 12.57 -2.37
N LYS A 258 -16.92 11.76 -1.56
CA LYS A 258 -15.62 12.09 -0.98
C LYS A 258 -14.51 11.87 -2.01
N GLU A 259 -13.39 12.53 -1.83
CA GLU A 259 -12.19 12.24 -2.59
C GLU A 259 -11.53 10.99 -1.98
N ILE A 260 -11.43 9.93 -2.77
CA ILE A 260 -10.84 8.65 -2.38
C ILE A 260 -9.65 8.35 -3.29
N GLN A 261 -8.92 7.30 -2.99
CA GLN A 261 -7.79 6.76 -3.74
C GLN A 261 -6.54 7.66 -3.70
N THR A 262 -5.40 7.04 -3.57
CA THR A 262 -4.10 7.70 -3.79
C THR A 262 -4.02 8.22 -5.23
N ARG A 263 -3.52 9.45 -5.40
CA ARG A 263 -3.61 10.23 -6.65
C ARG A 263 -3.26 9.45 -7.91
N TYR A 264 -2.18 8.72 -7.91
CA TYR A 264 -1.67 8.01 -9.10
C TYR A 264 -2.58 6.85 -9.55
N TYR A 265 -3.40 6.33 -8.66
CA TYR A 265 -4.34 5.21 -8.87
C TYR A 265 -5.80 5.69 -8.91
N ARG A 266 -6.02 7.02 -8.92
CA ARG A 266 -7.36 7.61 -8.79
C ARG A 266 -8.13 7.55 -10.10
N ALA A 267 -9.34 7.02 -10.02
CA ALA A 267 -10.24 6.87 -11.15
C ALA A 267 -10.76 8.21 -11.71
N PRO A 268 -11.05 8.32 -13.01
CA PRO A 268 -11.49 9.56 -13.63
C PRO A 268 -12.80 10.10 -13.03
N GLU A 269 -13.75 9.23 -12.65
CA GLU A 269 -14.98 9.63 -11.98
C GLU A 269 -14.72 10.29 -10.63
N VAL A 270 -13.74 9.83 -9.87
CA VAL A 270 -13.34 10.44 -8.58
C VAL A 270 -12.69 11.80 -8.83
N ILE A 271 -11.77 11.90 -9.80
CA ILE A 271 -11.12 13.16 -10.18
C ILE A 271 -12.17 14.20 -10.63
N MET A 272 -13.15 13.75 -11.40
CA MET A 272 -14.21 14.60 -11.98
C MET A 272 -15.34 14.91 -10.98
N LYS A 273 -15.31 14.32 -9.76
CA LYS A 273 -16.40 14.39 -8.78
C LYS A 273 -17.74 13.97 -9.37
N ILE A 274 -17.73 12.86 -10.11
CA ILE A 274 -18.91 12.11 -10.54
C ILE A 274 -19.22 11.09 -9.44
N PRO A 275 -20.49 10.74 -9.18
CA PRO A 275 -20.79 9.59 -8.31
C PRO A 275 -20.04 8.34 -8.75
N TYR A 276 -19.40 7.67 -7.80
CA TYR A 276 -18.62 6.47 -8.06
C TYR A 276 -19.23 5.24 -7.37
N THR A 277 -18.83 4.07 -7.81
CA THR A 277 -19.17 2.78 -7.23
C THR A 277 -17.87 2.03 -6.88
N GLU A 278 -18.00 0.80 -6.38
CA GLU A 278 -16.88 -0.10 -6.15
C GLU A 278 -15.99 -0.32 -7.37
N GLN A 279 -16.52 -0.02 -8.55
CA GLN A 279 -15.77 -0.11 -9.81
C GLN A 279 -14.57 0.88 -9.87
N ALA A 280 -14.53 1.88 -8.99
CA ALA A 280 -13.36 2.74 -8.86
C ALA A 280 -12.13 1.96 -8.34
N ASP A 281 -12.31 0.95 -7.46
CA ASP A 281 -11.21 0.06 -7.06
C ASP A 281 -10.60 -0.66 -8.26
N LEU A 282 -11.42 -1.07 -9.25
CA LEU A 282 -10.93 -1.77 -10.44
C LEU A 282 -10.01 -0.89 -11.30
N TRP A 283 -10.27 0.42 -11.34
CA TRP A 283 -9.33 1.35 -11.99
C TRP A 283 -7.96 1.35 -11.29
N SER A 284 -7.94 1.44 -9.94
CA SER A 284 -6.69 1.36 -9.18
C SER A 284 -5.95 0.05 -9.43
N VAL A 285 -6.67 -1.07 -9.54
CA VAL A 285 -6.09 -2.38 -9.90
C VAL A 285 -5.44 -2.34 -11.29
N GLY A 286 -6.07 -1.69 -12.27
CA GLY A 286 -5.49 -1.53 -13.61
C GLY A 286 -4.19 -0.73 -13.61
N CYS A 287 -4.14 0.37 -12.85
CA CYS A 287 -2.91 1.15 -12.64
C CYS A 287 -1.82 0.33 -11.93
N LEU A 288 -2.21 -0.41 -10.89
CA LEU A 288 -1.31 -1.30 -10.13
C LEU A 288 -0.72 -2.39 -11.02
N TYR A 289 -1.51 -3.02 -11.90
CA TYR A 289 -1.01 -4.07 -12.80
C TYR A 289 0.04 -3.54 -13.78
N TYR A 290 -0.18 -2.33 -14.31
CA TYR A 290 0.82 -1.68 -15.14
C TYR A 290 2.13 -1.48 -14.36
N GLU A 291 2.05 -1.00 -13.13
CA GLU A 291 3.22 -0.73 -12.30
C GLU A 291 3.98 -2.00 -11.90
N ILE A 292 3.28 -3.09 -11.57
CA ILE A 292 3.91 -4.39 -11.31
C ILE A 292 4.72 -4.89 -12.52
N LEU A 293 4.18 -4.69 -13.73
CA LEU A 293 4.78 -5.17 -14.96
C LEU A 293 5.94 -4.32 -15.47
N THR A 294 5.89 -3.00 -15.23
CA THR A 294 6.84 -2.05 -15.81
C THR A 294 7.78 -1.44 -14.77
N GLY A 295 7.39 -1.44 -13.50
CA GLY A 295 8.06 -0.68 -12.45
C GLY A 295 7.69 0.80 -12.40
N TYR A 296 6.86 1.30 -13.32
CA TYR A 296 6.54 2.73 -13.45
C TYR A 296 5.07 3.02 -13.19
N ILE A 297 4.79 4.18 -12.61
CA ILE A 297 3.43 4.69 -12.42
C ILE A 297 2.84 5.05 -13.80
N LEU A 298 1.62 4.57 -14.10
CA LEU A 298 0.96 4.81 -15.39
C LEU A 298 0.55 6.28 -15.57
N PHE A 299 -0.05 6.88 -14.54
CA PHE A 299 -0.51 8.26 -14.55
C PHE A 299 0.17 9.06 -13.44
N HIS A 300 1.18 9.83 -13.80
CA HIS A 300 1.97 10.64 -12.88
C HIS A 300 1.71 12.15 -13.08
N PRO A 301 0.63 12.72 -12.51
CA PRO A 301 0.35 14.14 -12.63
C PRO A 301 1.28 14.97 -11.74
N SER A 302 2.04 15.89 -12.33
CA SER A 302 2.91 16.85 -11.65
C SER A 302 2.24 18.22 -11.52
N LYS A 303 2.70 19.06 -10.62
CA LYS A 303 2.30 20.48 -10.59
C LYS A 303 3.10 21.25 -11.65
N SER A 304 2.43 22.03 -12.49
CA SER A 304 3.08 22.99 -13.37
C SER A 304 2.32 24.31 -13.37
N LYS A 305 3.02 25.41 -13.69
CA LYS A 305 2.43 26.76 -13.69
C LYS A 305 1.25 26.85 -14.66
N GLY A 306 0.06 27.13 -14.13
CA GLY A 306 -1.18 27.24 -14.91
C GLY A 306 -1.89 25.92 -15.24
N PHE A 307 -1.32 24.77 -14.86
CA PHE A 307 -1.90 23.45 -15.14
C PHE A 307 -1.94 22.62 -13.87
N ASN A 308 -3.07 22.65 -13.14
CA ASN A 308 -3.20 21.98 -11.87
C ASN A 308 -3.20 20.44 -12.00
N ARG A 309 -2.88 19.73 -10.92
CA ARG A 309 -2.75 18.26 -10.91
C ARG A 309 -3.99 17.52 -11.43
N ASN A 310 -5.22 17.98 -11.13
CA ASN A 310 -6.43 17.30 -11.60
C ASN A 310 -6.59 17.44 -13.12
N ARG A 311 -6.30 18.61 -13.69
CA ARG A 311 -6.31 18.82 -15.14
C ARG A 311 -5.27 17.97 -15.83
N GLN A 312 -4.06 17.95 -15.27
CA GLN A 312 -2.97 17.14 -15.83
C GLN A 312 -3.30 15.63 -15.73
N HIS A 313 -3.89 15.18 -14.63
CA HIS A 313 -4.26 13.78 -14.48
C HIS A 313 -5.28 13.37 -15.56
N ILE A 314 -6.36 14.15 -15.73
CA ILE A 314 -7.33 13.90 -16.81
C ILE A 314 -6.67 14.00 -18.20
N TYR A 315 -5.72 14.90 -18.39
CA TYR A 315 -4.96 14.99 -19.64
C TYR A 315 -4.15 13.73 -19.93
N LEU A 316 -3.43 13.19 -18.93
CA LEU A 316 -2.68 11.93 -19.08
C LEU A 316 -3.60 10.75 -19.39
N ILE A 317 -4.75 10.65 -18.73
CA ILE A 317 -5.76 9.64 -19.02
C ILE A 317 -6.27 9.78 -20.46
N GLN A 318 -6.58 11.00 -20.91
CA GLN A 318 -7.07 11.22 -22.28
C GLN A 318 -6.00 10.96 -23.35
N LYS A 319 -4.73 11.07 -23.04
CA LYS A 319 -3.66 10.64 -23.97
C LYS A 319 -3.72 9.16 -24.32
N LEU A 320 -4.23 8.32 -23.43
CA LEU A 320 -4.27 6.87 -23.61
C LEU A 320 -5.68 6.33 -23.90
N LEU A 321 -6.73 6.97 -23.39
CA LEU A 321 -8.11 6.49 -23.53
C LEU A 321 -8.97 7.39 -24.45
N GLY A 322 -8.41 8.47 -25.01
CA GLY A 322 -9.17 9.44 -25.75
C GLY A 322 -10.02 10.35 -24.85
N ARG A 323 -10.95 11.09 -25.43
CA ARG A 323 -11.81 12.02 -24.68
C ARG A 323 -12.79 11.27 -23.79
N ILE A 324 -13.03 11.82 -22.59
CA ILE A 324 -14.10 11.29 -21.72
C ILE A 324 -15.44 11.47 -22.42
N PRO A 325 -16.29 10.44 -22.51
CA PRO A 325 -17.64 10.50 -23.07
C PRO A 325 -18.48 11.59 -22.40
N ASN A 326 -19.25 12.34 -23.21
CA ASN A 326 -20.06 13.46 -22.71
C ASN A 326 -21.11 12.99 -21.70
N GLU A 327 -21.64 11.78 -21.87
CA GLU A 327 -22.64 11.16 -21.02
C GLU A 327 -22.14 11.05 -19.58
N LEU A 328 -20.87 10.72 -19.41
CA LEU A 328 -20.23 10.63 -18.08
C LEU A 328 -19.96 12.02 -17.49
N LEU A 329 -19.78 13.05 -18.33
CA LEU A 329 -19.50 14.41 -17.87
C LEU A 329 -20.74 15.19 -17.45
N VAL A 330 -21.97 14.70 -17.73
CA VAL A 330 -23.22 15.40 -17.38
C VAL A 330 -23.30 15.63 -15.86
N ASN A 331 -22.95 14.62 -15.07
CA ASN A 331 -23.02 14.64 -13.60
C ASN A 331 -21.74 15.16 -12.92
N SER A 332 -20.76 15.64 -13.69
CA SER A 332 -19.48 16.10 -13.15
C SER A 332 -19.56 17.48 -12.50
N LYS A 333 -19.26 17.54 -11.21
CA LYS A 333 -19.13 18.83 -10.49
C LYS A 333 -17.86 19.61 -10.87
N ARG A 334 -16.88 18.97 -11.55
CA ARG A 334 -15.60 19.61 -11.97
C ARG A 334 -15.50 19.85 -13.48
N LYS A 335 -16.53 19.56 -14.28
CA LYS A 335 -16.50 19.75 -15.74
C LYS A 335 -16.05 21.17 -16.13
N HIS A 336 -16.67 22.18 -15.57
CA HIS A 336 -16.36 23.59 -15.84
C HIS A 336 -15.00 24.03 -15.30
N VAL A 337 -14.44 23.34 -14.30
CA VAL A 337 -13.10 23.62 -13.76
C VAL A 337 -12.01 23.05 -14.67
N ILE A 338 -12.25 21.85 -15.23
CA ILE A 338 -11.27 21.11 -16.03
C ILE A 338 -11.32 21.51 -17.50
N TYR A 339 -12.53 21.66 -18.08
CA TYR A 339 -12.71 21.90 -19.51
C TYR A 339 -13.06 23.34 -19.84
N LYS A 340 -12.65 23.78 -21.04
CA LYS A 340 -13.16 24.96 -21.73
C LYS A 340 -14.53 24.63 -22.34
N THR A 341 -15.26 25.66 -22.82
CA THR A 341 -16.55 25.50 -23.51
C THR A 341 -16.46 24.63 -24.77
N ASN A 342 -15.32 24.67 -25.46
CA ASN A 342 -15.04 23.85 -26.64
C ASN A 342 -14.60 22.40 -26.33
N GLY A 343 -14.67 21.97 -25.06
CA GLY A 343 -14.33 20.62 -24.65
C GLY A 343 -12.83 20.31 -24.52
N LEU A 344 -11.96 21.30 -24.71
CA LEU A 344 -10.51 21.14 -24.46
C LEU A 344 -10.19 21.34 -22.97
N ILE A 345 -9.19 20.62 -22.46
CA ILE A 345 -8.73 20.80 -21.08
C ILE A 345 -8.06 22.17 -20.94
N LYS A 346 -8.39 22.92 -19.90
CA LYS A 346 -7.83 24.24 -19.62
C LYS A 346 -6.34 24.14 -19.32
N GLY A 347 -5.52 24.84 -20.12
CA GLY A 347 -4.07 24.88 -19.94
C GLY A 347 -3.32 23.65 -20.48
N ALA A 348 -4.04 22.68 -21.04
CA ALA A 348 -3.37 21.52 -21.63
C ALA A 348 -2.76 21.87 -22.99
N PRO A 349 -1.57 21.37 -23.32
CA PRO A 349 -1.04 21.35 -24.66
C PRO A 349 -1.85 20.41 -25.56
N ASP A 350 -1.67 20.52 -26.87
CA ASP A 350 -2.24 19.55 -27.80
C ASP A 350 -1.63 18.18 -27.55
N ALA A 351 -2.48 17.21 -27.25
CA ALA A 351 -2.04 15.86 -26.96
C ALA A 351 -2.17 14.95 -28.19
N LYS A 352 -1.10 14.25 -28.52
CA LYS A 352 -1.19 13.10 -29.42
C LYS A 352 -1.84 11.94 -28.65
N TYR A 353 -3.00 11.49 -29.10
CA TYR A 353 -3.65 10.30 -28.58
C TYR A 353 -2.91 9.06 -29.06
N ILE A 354 -2.60 8.18 -28.14
CA ILE A 354 -2.02 6.85 -28.39
C ILE A 354 -2.95 5.84 -27.71
N PRO A 355 -3.63 4.96 -28.47
CA PRO A 355 -4.47 3.92 -27.84
C PRO A 355 -3.75 3.13 -26.78
N LEU A 356 -4.45 2.82 -25.67
CA LEU A 356 -3.87 2.18 -24.50
C LEU A 356 -3.21 0.84 -24.83
N ASP A 357 -3.84 0.03 -25.66
CA ASP A 357 -3.32 -1.27 -26.12
C ASP A 357 -2.02 -1.12 -26.91
N ILE A 358 -1.92 -0.12 -27.79
CA ILE A 358 -0.70 0.21 -28.55
C ILE A 358 0.39 0.67 -27.57
N TYR A 359 0.07 1.57 -26.65
CA TYR A 359 1.00 2.05 -25.63
C TYR A 359 1.53 0.89 -24.77
N LEU A 360 0.64 0.03 -24.28
CA LEU A 360 1.02 -1.14 -23.48
C LEU A 360 1.87 -2.12 -24.28
N ASN A 361 1.55 -2.35 -25.55
CA ASN A 361 2.34 -3.22 -26.40
C ASN A 361 3.79 -2.74 -26.57
N ASP A 362 4.00 -1.44 -26.64
CA ASP A 362 5.32 -0.82 -26.64
C ASP A 362 6.03 -0.98 -25.28
N LYS A 363 5.37 -0.54 -24.20
CA LYS A 363 5.96 -0.57 -22.85
C LYS A 363 6.27 -1.97 -22.33
N LEU A 364 5.51 -2.97 -22.75
CA LEU A 364 5.70 -4.36 -22.39
C LEU A 364 6.49 -5.14 -23.47
N SER A 365 7.30 -4.47 -24.29
CA SER A 365 8.07 -5.10 -25.36
C SER A 365 9.02 -6.21 -24.89
N ASN A 366 9.54 -6.08 -23.67
CA ASN A 366 10.44 -7.06 -23.05
C ASN A 366 9.69 -8.31 -22.52
N ILE A 367 8.37 -8.29 -22.47
CA ILE A 367 7.55 -9.43 -22.04
C ILE A 367 7.22 -10.28 -23.26
N THR A 368 7.71 -11.50 -23.28
CA THR A 368 7.49 -12.45 -24.38
C THR A 368 6.39 -13.45 -24.08
N ILE A 369 6.18 -13.79 -22.80
CA ILE A 369 5.21 -14.79 -22.37
C ILE A 369 3.99 -14.08 -21.81
N ASP A 370 2.78 -14.52 -22.20
CA ASP A 370 1.50 -14.01 -21.71
C ASP A 370 1.28 -12.49 -21.88
N LYS A 371 2.06 -11.81 -22.75
CA LYS A 371 1.98 -10.38 -22.99
C LYS A 371 0.56 -9.92 -23.30
N LYS A 372 -0.13 -10.63 -24.20
CA LYS A 372 -1.52 -10.32 -24.55
C LYS A 372 -2.46 -10.42 -23.35
N TYR A 373 -2.29 -11.46 -22.53
CA TYR A 373 -3.07 -11.63 -21.30
C TYR A 373 -2.95 -10.40 -20.39
N PHE A 374 -1.74 -9.88 -20.15
CA PHE A 374 -1.54 -8.71 -19.32
C PHE A 374 -2.12 -7.44 -19.94
N ILE A 375 -1.96 -7.25 -21.25
CA ILE A 375 -2.56 -6.10 -21.96
C ILE A 375 -4.08 -6.14 -21.84
N ASP A 376 -4.71 -7.28 -22.11
CA ASP A 376 -6.16 -7.44 -22.05
C ASP A 376 -6.68 -7.19 -20.62
N LYS A 377 -6.00 -7.69 -19.59
CA LYS A 377 -6.32 -7.42 -18.18
C LYS A 377 -6.31 -5.92 -17.87
N ILE A 378 -5.26 -5.20 -18.24
CA ILE A 378 -5.15 -3.76 -17.99
C ILE A 378 -6.22 -2.99 -18.76
N CYS A 379 -6.42 -3.30 -20.06
CA CYS A 379 -7.43 -2.64 -20.90
C CYS A 379 -8.86 -2.89 -20.41
N ASN A 380 -9.16 -4.06 -19.82
CA ASN A 380 -10.46 -4.36 -19.25
C ASN A 380 -10.74 -3.59 -17.96
N LEU A 381 -9.70 -3.18 -17.23
CA LEU A 381 -9.83 -2.43 -15.98
C LEU A 381 -9.83 -0.91 -16.20
N LEU A 382 -9.10 -0.41 -17.20
CA LEU A 382 -8.97 1.01 -17.47
C LEU A 382 -9.98 1.49 -18.52
N LYS A 383 -11.25 1.48 -18.17
CA LYS A 383 -12.36 1.99 -19.01
C LYS A 383 -13.02 3.20 -18.33
N TYR A 384 -13.48 4.15 -19.15
CA TYR A 384 -14.19 5.33 -18.64
C TYR A 384 -15.52 4.97 -17.98
N ASN A 385 -16.31 4.08 -18.64
CA ASN A 385 -17.54 3.56 -18.04
C ASN A 385 -17.17 2.56 -16.93
N PRO A 386 -17.48 2.85 -15.65
CA PRO A 386 -17.16 1.95 -14.56
C PRO A 386 -17.80 0.55 -14.70
N GLU A 387 -19.02 0.47 -15.26
CA GLU A 387 -19.76 -0.78 -15.42
C GLU A 387 -19.12 -1.75 -16.43
N GLU A 388 -18.24 -1.25 -17.30
CA GLU A 388 -17.51 -2.05 -18.27
C GLU A 388 -16.19 -2.61 -17.74
N ARG A 389 -15.76 -2.22 -16.54
CA ARG A 389 -14.51 -2.70 -15.92
C ARG A 389 -14.69 -4.12 -15.40
N GLN A 390 -13.77 -5.01 -15.75
CA GLN A 390 -13.84 -6.42 -15.40
C GLN A 390 -12.47 -6.94 -14.94
N LEU A 391 -12.47 -7.76 -13.89
CA LEU A 391 -11.28 -8.45 -13.36
C LEU A 391 -10.88 -9.70 -14.16
N THR A 392 -11.78 -10.15 -15.05
CA THR A 392 -11.62 -11.37 -15.86
C THR A 392 -10.63 -11.21 -17.00
#